data_eee5e6a62bee3aee734fbc413978576a
#
_entry.id   eee5e6a62bee3aee734fbc413978576a
#
_cell.length_a   1.000
_cell.length_b   1.000
_cell.length_c   1.000
_cell.angle_alpha   90.00
_cell.angle_beta   90.00
_cell.angle_gamma   90.00
#
_symmetry.space_group_name_H-M   'P 1'
#
loop_
_entity.id
_entity.type
_entity.pdbx_description
1 polymer ?
#
loop_
_entity_poly.entity_id
_entity_poly.type
_entity_poly.pdbx_seq_one_letter_code
_entity_poly.pdbx_strand_id
1 'polypeptide(L)'
;MRTSPALRRKLISVAALSAALLTAASTASVSAAPDGGPQAAAVPAAQTEAAPGAPAERLIVGYKPDAAEAKSNPAAEADAAAKGKETGEDVDFQRRLGTGAALVDLGENLSSAEVADVVAEYRADPQVAYVVPDRLNTPKADPNDTEYAKQWDLFEPTAGMNVPAAWNTATGAGVTVAVIDTGYVAHSDLAANIVGGYDFIADTAVSVDGDGRDSNPADPGDWYNAGDCGTGVPASTSSWHGTHVAGTIAAVTDNGKGIAGIAHGAKISPLRVLGKCGGYDSDIIDAITWASGGTVSGVPANTNVAKVINMSLGGDGACTSATQTAINNAVNRGTTVVVAAGNENDNVANHSPGNCNNVISVAATSRTGARASYSNFGSLVDISAPGGQTSTGTANGILSTLNSGTKTPSGENYAYYQGTSMATPHIAGLAALLKSAKSSLTPAQIESAIKANARALPGACSGGCGAGLADAAKTVAAVTGTGSTPGATFSNTTAVAVPDNGAAIESAIAVTGRTGNAPAALQVGVNITHTYRGDLVIDLIAPDGTAYRLKSSSSDSADDVVTTYSVNASSEVANGTWKLRVQDVAAQDTGRLNSWQLTF
;
A
#
# COMPACT_ATOMS: atom_id res chain seq x y z
N MET A 1 -2.07 52.34 -51.15
CA MET A 1 -1.91 53.82 -51.02
C MET A 1 -1.94 54.14 -49.53
N ARG A 2 -0.79 54.58 -49.03
CA ARG A 2 -0.59 55.74 -48.12
C ARG A 2 -1.46 55.74 -46.84
N THR A 3 -1.03 55.89 -45.60
CA THR A 3 0.24 56.34 -44.97
C THR A 3 0.06 56.24 -43.45
N SER A 4 1.08 55.82 -42.77
CA SER A 4 1.25 56.04 -41.31
C SER A 4 1.46 57.54 -41.01
N PRO A 5 1.27 58.05 -39.79
CA PRO A 5 2.45 58.32 -39.00
C PRO A 5 2.38 58.15 -37.47
N ALA A 6 3.57 58.05 -36.98
CA ALA A 6 4.10 57.90 -35.65
C ALA A 6 4.10 59.17 -34.77
N LEU A 7 4.60 59.00 -33.53
CA LEU A 7 5.20 59.94 -32.53
C LEU A 7 4.20 60.55 -31.49
N ARG A 8 4.43 60.50 -30.20
CA ARG A 8 5.60 60.93 -29.41
C ARG A 8 5.51 60.53 -27.93
N ARG A 9 6.67 60.34 -27.37
CA ARG A 9 7.01 60.19 -25.94
C ARG A 9 6.54 61.38 -25.07
N LYS A 10 6.28 61.11 -23.76
CA LYS A 10 6.72 61.97 -22.65
C LYS A 10 7.02 61.12 -21.40
N LEU A 11 8.26 61.21 -20.97
CA LEU A 11 8.76 60.89 -19.63
C LEU A 11 8.30 61.99 -18.65
N ILE A 12 7.96 61.60 -17.42
CA ILE A 12 8.09 62.46 -16.24
C ILE A 12 8.59 61.55 -15.08
N SER A 13 9.79 61.91 -14.61
CA SER A 13 10.39 61.43 -13.35
C SER A 13 10.03 62.41 -12.24
N VAL A 14 9.82 61.93 -11.01
CA VAL A 14 10.13 62.64 -9.73
C VAL A 14 10.05 61.61 -8.60
N ALA A 15 11.18 61.25 -8.06
CA ALA A 15 11.81 61.59 -6.77
C ALA A 15 11.30 60.85 -5.51
N ALA A 16 12.29 60.30 -4.88
CA ALA A 16 12.41 59.57 -3.64
C ALA A 16 11.88 60.26 -2.38
N LEU A 17 11.45 59.44 -1.43
CA LEU A 17 11.63 59.78 -0.01
C LEU A 17 11.99 58.50 0.80
N SER A 18 13.13 58.60 1.46
CA SER A 18 13.74 57.59 2.32
C SER A 18 13.07 57.56 3.69
N ALA A 19 12.82 56.37 4.23
CA ALA A 19 12.71 56.17 5.67
C ALA A 19 13.50 54.92 6.09
N ALA A 20 14.50 55.14 6.89
CA ALA A 20 15.37 54.14 7.46
C ALA A 20 14.69 53.47 8.66
N LEU A 21 14.73 52.14 8.73
CA LEU A 21 14.58 51.39 9.99
C LEU A 21 15.73 50.40 10.12
N LEU A 22 16.43 50.51 11.23
CA LEU A 22 17.53 49.67 11.64
C LEU A 22 17.04 48.21 11.87
N THR A 23 17.75 47.25 11.27
CA THR A 23 17.74 45.89 11.73
C THR A 23 19.17 45.48 12.09
N ALA A 24 19.32 45.01 13.33
CA ALA A 24 20.57 44.49 13.86
C ALA A 24 20.93 43.17 13.18
N ALA A 25 22.11 43.12 12.56
CA ALA A 25 22.69 41.88 12.06
C ALA A 25 23.54 41.24 13.16
N SER A 26 23.20 40.02 13.54
CA SER A 26 24.08 39.17 14.31
C SER A 26 24.94 38.33 13.36
N THR A 27 26.24 38.60 13.39
CA THR A 27 27.27 37.85 12.66
C THR A 27 27.57 36.55 13.41
N ALA A 28 27.29 35.41 12.80
CA ALA A 28 27.82 34.12 13.22
C ALA A 28 29.15 33.86 12.53
N SER A 29 30.22 33.74 13.30
CA SER A 29 31.54 33.38 12.87
C SER A 29 31.63 31.90 12.51
N VAL A 30 32.06 31.63 11.28
CA VAL A 30 32.43 30.27 10.84
C VAL A 30 33.85 29.99 11.33
N SER A 31 33.99 28.96 12.15
CA SER A 31 35.29 28.41 12.56
C SER A 31 35.56 27.15 11.72
N ALA A 32 36.69 27.12 11.05
CA ALA A 32 37.15 26.00 10.25
C ALA A 32 37.70 24.90 11.15
N ALA A 33 37.32 23.65 10.86
CA ALA A 33 37.86 22.45 11.48
C ALA A 33 39.01 21.87 10.63
N PRO A 34 40.01 21.21 11.25
CA PRO A 34 41.07 20.51 10.54
C PRO A 34 40.72 19.08 10.17
N ASP A 35 41.34 18.63 9.08
CA ASP A 35 41.24 17.32 8.43
C ASP A 35 41.68 16.11 9.27
N GLY A 36 41.04 14.97 9.01
CA GLY A 36 41.74 13.69 8.82
C GLY A 36 41.60 12.63 9.92
N GLY A 37 40.61 11.70 9.76
CA GLY A 37 40.64 10.37 10.37
C GLY A 37 39.73 9.41 9.60
N PRO A 38 40.01 8.09 9.53
CA PRO A 38 39.34 7.18 8.62
C PRO A 38 37.89 6.95 8.99
N GLN A 39 37.01 7.15 8.01
CA GLN A 39 35.58 6.90 8.09
C GLN A 39 35.31 5.39 8.28
N ALA A 40 34.77 5.02 9.42
CA ALA A 40 34.11 3.74 9.62
C ALA A 40 32.83 3.70 8.79
N ALA A 41 32.58 2.58 8.11
CA ALA A 41 31.41 2.38 7.28
C ALA A 41 30.12 2.63 8.07
N ALA A 42 29.28 3.53 7.56
CA ALA A 42 28.00 3.85 8.13
C ALA A 42 27.07 2.64 8.09
N VAL A 43 26.70 2.14 9.25
CA VAL A 43 25.55 1.26 9.44
C VAL A 43 24.31 2.09 9.07
N PRO A 44 23.35 1.55 8.25
CA PRO A 44 22.14 2.31 7.91
C PRO A 44 21.41 2.69 9.20
N ALA A 45 21.19 3.98 9.39
CA ALA A 45 20.41 4.51 10.48
C ALA A 45 19.01 3.87 10.43
N ALA A 46 18.64 3.14 11.47
CA ALA A 46 17.26 2.74 11.69
C ALA A 46 16.42 4.01 11.76
N GLN A 47 15.39 4.08 10.94
CA GLN A 47 14.47 5.23 10.91
C GLN A 47 13.83 5.39 12.29
N THR A 48 14.21 6.43 12.99
CA THR A 48 13.51 6.93 14.16
C THR A 48 12.47 7.93 13.68
N GLU A 49 11.31 7.46 13.23
CA GLU A 49 10.10 8.25 13.33
C GLU A 49 9.46 7.95 14.68
N ALA A 50 9.84 8.75 15.68
CA ALA A 50 9.02 8.90 16.86
C ALA A 50 7.83 9.78 16.45
N ALA A 51 6.62 9.23 16.55
CA ALA A 51 5.44 10.08 16.71
C ALA A 51 5.68 11.00 17.92
N PRO A 52 5.15 12.24 17.95
CA PRO A 52 5.30 13.13 19.09
C PRO A 52 4.53 12.53 20.29
N GLY A 53 5.22 11.74 21.08
CA GLY A 53 4.79 11.15 22.33
C GLY A 53 5.94 11.22 23.31
N ALA A 54 5.66 11.14 24.59
CA ALA A 54 6.65 11.15 25.65
C ALA A 54 7.83 10.23 25.33
N PRO A 55 9.07 10.55 25.78
CA PRO A 55 10.22 9.66 25.65
C PRO A 55 9.87 8.26 26.16
N ALA A 56 10.39 7.22 25.52
CA ALA A 56 10.13 5.86 25.96
C ALA A 56 10.75 5.66 27.36
N GLU A 57 9.92 5.40 28.36
CA GLU A 57 10.34 5.11 29.73
C GLU A 57 10.92 3.70 29.88
N ARG A 58 10.79 2.86 28.85
CA ARG A 58 11.21 1.45 28.87
C ARG A 58 11.81 0.99 27.56
N LEU A 59 12.75 0.03 27.64
CA LEU A 59 13.36 -0.63 26.50
C LEU A 59 13.11 -2.15 26.54
N ILE A 60 13.06 -2.76 25.36
CA ILE A 60 13.13 -4.21 25.17
C ILE A 60 14.52 -4.54 24.64
N VAL A 61 15.31 -5.29 25.42
CA VAL A 61 16.68 -5.69 25.09
C VAL A 61 16.72 -7.18 24.81
N GLY A 62 17.03 -7.54 23.57
CA GLY A 62 17.26 -8.92 23.15
C GLY A 62 18.75 -9.23 23.14
N TYR A 63 19.16 -10.27 23.87
CA TYR A 63 20.53 -10.73 23.92
C TYR A 63 20.77 -11.90 22.96
N LYS A 64 22.03 -12.14 22.57
CA LYS A 64 22.41 -13.30 21.79
C LYS A 64 22.18 -14.59 22.60
N PRO A 65 21.86 -15.73 21.96
CA PRO A 65 21.51 -16.97 22.67
C PRO A 65 22.61 -17.48 23.62
N ASP A 66 23.87 -17.14 23.35
CA ASP A 66 25.03 -17.57 24.16
C ASP A 66 25.31 -16.64 25.34
N ALA A 67 24.75 -15.45 25.35
CA ALA A 67 24.94 -14.45 26.41
C ALA A 67 24.44 -14.96 27.77
N ALA A 68 25.11 -14.58 28.84
CA ALA A 68 24.68 -14.88 30.20
C ALA A 68 23.34 -14.18 30.52
N GLU A 69 23.18 -12.99 30.02
CA GLU A 69 22.00 -12.12 30.14
C GLU A 69 20.76 -12.76 29.48
N ALA A 70 20.92 -13.54 28.41
CA ALA A 70 19.83 -14.29 27.79
C ALA A 70 19.32 -15.43 28.67
N LYS A 71 20.16 -15.96 29.55
CA LYS A 71 19.89 -17.19 30.33
C LYS A 71 19.57 -16.93 31.80
N SER A 72 19.93 -15.77 32.33
CA SER A 72 19.88 -15.46 33.77
C SER A 72 19.32 -14.07 34.00
N ASN A 73 18.26 -13.95 34.83
CA ASN A 73 17.74 -12.66 35.26
C ASN A 73 18.77 -11.85 36.08
N PRO A 74 19.52 -12.43 37.05
CA PRO A 74 20.58 -11.69 37.73
C PRO A 74 21.67 -11.14 36.81
N ALA A 75 21.98 -11.83 35.69
CA ALA A 75 22.94 -11.31 34.72
C ALA A 75 22.34 -10.12 33.94
N ALA A 76 21.08 -10.20 33.50
CA ALA A 76 20.42 -9.08 32.83
C ALA A 76 20.20 -7.87 33.78
N GLU A 77 19.96 -8.10 35.06
CA GLU A 77 19.88 -7.06 36.10
C GLU A 77 21.25 -6.39 36.32
N ALA A 78 22.32 -7.16 36.38
CA ALA A 78 23.67 -6.62 36.50
C ALA A 78 24.09 -5.81 35.26
N ASP A 79 23.70 -6.24 34.07
CA ASP A 79 23.95 -5.52 32.83
C ASP A 79 23.17 -4.19 32.79
N ALA A 80 21.88 -4.19 33.12
CA ALA A 80 21.07 -2.98 33.20
C ALA A 80 21.69 -1.95 34.18
N ALA A 81 22.07 -2.39 35.38
CA ALA A 81 22.75 -1.53 36.35
C ALA A 81 24.11 -1.03 35.84
N ALA A 82 24.86 -1.82 35.06
CA ALA A 82 26.10 -1.37 34.44
C ALA A 82 25.86 -0.29 33.38
N LYS A 83 24.86 -0.47 32.50
CA LYS A 83 24.48 0.52 31.50
C LYS A 83 23.98 1.83 32.12
N GLY A 84 23.19 1.75 33.20
CA GLY A 84 22.80 2.93 33.97
C GLY A 84 23.98 3.69 34.52
N LYS A 85 24.96 2.97 35.07
CA LYS A 85 26.19 3.60 35.58
C LYS A 85 27.05 4.26 34.50
N GLU A 86 27.09 3.64 33.28
CA GLU A 86 27.86 4.15 32.15
C GLU A 86 27.24 5.40 31.53
N THR A 87 25.92 5.48 31.50
CA THR A 87 25.17 6.62 30.97
C THR A 87 24.86 7.69 32.00
N GLY A 88 24.89 7.35 33.29
CA GLY A 88 24.48 8.23 34.39
C GLY A 88 22.98 8.25 34.63
N GLU A 89 22.25 7.31 34.03
CA GLU A 89 20.81 7.20 34.11
C GLU A 89 20.36 6.05 35.00
N ASP A 90 19.09 6.07 35.42
CA ASP A 90 18.50 4.98 36.22
C ASP A 90 17.98 3.92 35.24
N VAL A 91 18.63 2.75 35.18
CA VAL A 91 18.34 1.68 34.23
C VAL A 91 18.14 0.37 34.99
N ASP A 92 16.87 -0.04 35.12
CA ASP A 92 16.48 -1.18 35.94
C ASP A 92 15.88 -2.32 35.14
N PHE A 93 16.35 -3.55 35.39
CA PHE A 93 15.72 -4.75 34.85
C PHE A 93 14.37 -5.01 35.53
N GLN A 94 13.29 -5.00 34.73
CA GLN A 94 11.94 -5.23 35.24
C GLN A 94 11.54 -6.71 35.20
N ARG A 95 11.68 -7.33 34.06
CA ARG A 95 11.30 -8.74 33.87
C ARG A 95 11.79 -9.29 32.53
N ARG A 96 11.73 -10.62 32.40
CA ARG A 96 11.94 -11.28 31.12
C ARG A 96 10.62 -11.43 30.37
N LEU A 97 10.66 -11.17 29.07
CA LEU A 97 9.54 -11.41 28.16
C LEU A 97 9.46 -12.89 27.77
N GLY A 98 8.33 -13.33 27.26
CA GLY A 98 8.15 -14.70 26.73
C GLY A 98 9.08 -15.05 25.56
N THR A 99 9.65 -14.06 24.89
CA THR A 99 10.67 -14.21 23.85
C THR A 99 12.09 -14.41 24.39
N GLY A 100 12.29 -14.30 25.70
CA GLY A 100 13.60 -14.32 26.34
C GLY A 100 14.29 -12.95 26.43
N ALA A 101 13.76 -11.91 25.80
CA ALA A 101 14.28 -10.55 25.91
C ALA A 101 14.05 -9.96 27.32
N ALA A 102 14.89 -9.03 27.75
CA ALA A 102 14.71 -8.26 28.97
C ALA A 102 13.84 -7.02 28.71
N LEU A 103 12.88 -6.75 29.58
CA LEU A 103 12.24 -5.46 29.70
C LEU A 103 13.02 -4.66 30.74
N VAL A 104 13.46 -3.47 30.33
CA VAL A 104 14.28 -2.56 31.14
C VAL A 104 13.55 -1.24 31.27
N ASP A 105 13.48 -0.73 32.48
CA ASP A 105 12.93 0.58 32.85
C ASP A 105 14.06 1.63 32.85
N LEU A 106 13.76 2.84 32.38
CA LEU A 106 14.73 3.94 32.29
C LEU A 106 14.47 5.04 33.32
N GLY A 107 13.56 4.79 34.28
CA GLY A 107 13.12 5.83 35.20
C GLY A 107 12.19 6.86 34.53
N GLU A 108 11.78 7.85 35.32
CA GLU A 108 10.86 8.89 34.86
C GLU A 108 11.62 10.12 34.34
N ASN A 109 11.07 10.76 33.30
CA ASN A 109 11.49 12.08 32.79
C ASN A 109 12.81 12.16 32.00
N LEU A 110 13.32 11.07 31.42
CA LEU A 110 14.44 11.15 30.50
C LEU A 110 14.06 11.91 29.20
N SER A 111 14.98 12.76 28.76
CA SER A 111 14.86 13.39 27.43
C SER A 111 15.11 12.36 26.32
N SER A 112 14.68 12.67 25.11
CA SER A 112 14.95 11.82 23.94
C SER A 112 16.45 11.62 23.67
N ALA A 113 17.30 12.54 24.09
CA ALA A 113 18.75 12.43 23.97
C ALA A 113 19.32 11.42 24.99
N GLU A 114 18.90 11.50 26.23
CA GLU A 114 19.30 10.55 27.28
C GLU A 114 18.86 9.13 26.97
N VAL A 115 17.62 8.94 26.48
CA VAL A 115 17.15 7.63 25.99
C VAL A 115 18.01 7.14 24.82
N ALA A 116 18.40 8.02 23.90
CA ALA A 116 19.27 7.66 22.77
C ALA A 116 20.67 7.22 23.22
N ASP A 117 21.20 7.84 24.28
CA ASP A 117 22.51 7.48 24.86
C ASP A 117 22.46 6.09 25.51
N VAL A 118 21.42 5.75 26.26
CA VAL A 118 21.20 4.41 26.81
C VAL A 118 21.05 3.37 25.69
N VAL A 119 20.27 3.69 24.65
CA VAL A 119 20.12 2.81 23.46
C VAL A 119 21.44 2.60 22.74
N ALA A 120 22.28 3.64 22.63
CA ALA A 120 23.59 3.53 22.00
C ALA A 120 24.52 2.63 22.79
N GLU A 121 24.49 2.72 24.12
CA GLU A 121 25.30 1.90 25.01
C GLU A 121 24.92 0.41 24.92
N TYR A 122 23.62 0.09 24.91
CA TYR A 122 23.16 -1.28 24.64
C TYR A 122 23.56 -1.78 23.26
N ARG A 123 23.52 -0.94 22.23
CA ARG A 123 23.93 -1.30 20.86
C ARG A 123 25.42 -1.55 20.71
N ALA A 124 26.23 -0.90 21.54
CA ALA A 124 27.67 -1.10 21.55
C ALA A 124 28.07 -2.44 22.19
N ASP A 125 27.19 -3.05 22.97
CA ASP A 125 27.45 -4.32 23.63
C ASP A 125 27.41 -5.50 22.63
N PRO A 126 28.53 -6.27 22.48
CA PRO A 126 28.57 -7.40 21.57
C PRO A 126 27.64 -8.55 21.97
N GLN A 127 27.12 -8.62 23.17
CA GLN A 127 26.16 -9.62 23.65
C GLN A 127 24.72 -9.25 23.30
N VAL A 128 24.43 -7.98 22.99
CA VAL A 128 23.11 -7.51 22.60
C VAL A 128 22.86 -7.84 21.13
N ALA A 129 21.72 -8.43 20.84
CA ALA A 129 21.24 -8.71 19.48
C ALA A 129 20.40 -7.56 18.92
N TYR A 130 19.56 -6.95 19.78
CA TYR A 130 18.75 -5.77 19.45
C TYR A 130 18.33 -5.03 20.72
N VAL A 131 18.08 -3.73 20.60
CA VAL A 131 17.42 -2.90 21.61
C VAL A 131 16.43 -1.99 20.93
N VAL A 132 15.19 -1.96 21.43
CA VAL A 132 14.09 -1.16 20.90
C VAL A 132 13.25 -0.57 22.02
N PRO A 133 12.65 0.62 21.84
CA PRO A 133 11.70 1.18 22.80
C PRO A 133 10.48 0.26 23.01
N ASP A 134 10.06 0.09 24.27
CA ASP A 134 8.77 -0.53 24.61
C ASP A 134 7.66 0.52 24.43
N ARG A 135 6.94 0.42 23.35
CA ARG A 135 5.92 1.42 22.97
C ARG A 135 4.57 1.08 23.58
N LEU A 136 3.91 2.07 24.15
CA LEU A 136 2.50 1.94 24.51
C LEU A 136 1.65 1.88 23.24
N ASN A 137 1.03 0.73 23.00
CA ASN A 137 0.08 0.55 21.91
C ASN A 137 -1.33 0.82 22.45
N THR A 138 -2.03 1.77 21.84
CA THR A 138 -3.45 2.02 22.09
C THR A 138 -4.27 1.43 20.95
N PRO A 139 -5.54 1.05 21.19
CA PRO A 139 -6.46 0.78 20.10
C PRO A 139 -6.48 2.00 19.17
N LYS A 140 -6.27 1.81 17.87
CA LYS A 140 -6.35 2.90 16.92
C LYS A 140 -7.83 3.31 16.82
N ALA A 141 -8.13 4.57 17.12
CA ALA A 141 -9.45 5.12 16.86
C ALA A 141 -9.69 5.20 15.34
N ASP A 142 -10.93 5.03 14.92
CA ASP A 142 -11.32 5.38 13.54
C ASP A 142 -11.00 6.85 13.28
N PRO A 143 -10.73 7.25 12.03
CA PRO A 143 -10.59 8.65 11.66
C PRO A 143 -11.73 9.52 12.19
N ASN A 144 -11.40 10.73 12.64
CA ASN A 144 -12.39 11.66 13.20
C ASN A 144 -13.15 12.46 12.12
N ASP A 145 -12.94 12.15 10.86
CA ASP A 145 -13.52 12.81 9.69
C ASP A 145 -15.02 12.57 9.65
N THR A 146 -15.80 13.63 9.49
CA THR A 146 -17.26 13.62 9.72
C THR A 146 -18.04 12.70 8.78
N GLU A 147 -17.50 12.41 7.60
CA GLU A 147 -18.11 11.56 6.58
C GLU A 147 -17.46 10.15 6.51
N TYR A 148 -16.42 9.88 7.31
CA TYR A 148 -15.68 8.60 7.29
C TYR A 148 -16.59 7.38 7.39
N ALA A 149 -17.56 7.40 8.30
CA ALA A 149 -18.50 6.29 8.48
C ALA A 149 -19.34 5.95 7.23
N LYS A 150 -19.33 6.81 6.21
CA LYS A 150 -20.01 6.59 4.92
C LYS A 150 -19.10 5.98 3.86
N GLN A 151 -17.79 5.88 4.10
CA GLN A 151 -16.79 5.32 3.21
C GLN A 151 -16.69 3.79 3.39
N TRP A 152 -17.78 3.09 3.07
CA TRP A 152 -17.86 1.62 3.18
C TRP A 152 -16.73 0.90 2.45
N ASP A 153 -16.24 1.48 1.39
CA ASP A 153 -15.16 1.03 0.51
C ASP A 153 -13.84 0.84 1.24
N LEU A 154 -13.59 1.57 2.32
CA LEU A 154 -12.35 1.47 3.08
C LEU A 154 -12.36 0.32 4.08
N PHE A 155 -13.49 0.05 4.76
CA PHE A 155 -13.51 -0.80 5.95
C PHE A 155 -14.58 -1.90 5.99
N GLU A 156 -15.64 -1.86 5.16
CA GLU A 156 -16.68 -2.89 5.24
C GLU A 156 -16.13 -4.29 4.97
N PRO A 157 -16.43 -5.30 5.82
CA PRO A 157 -15.86 -6.63 5.69
C PRO A 157 -16.18 -7.31 4.35
N THR A 158 -17.37 -7.02 3.78
CA THR A 158 -17.80 -7.65 2.52
C THR A 158 -17.02 -7.14 1.33
N ALA A 159 -17.02 -5.84 1.10
CA ALA A 159 -16.49 -5.27 -0.15
C ALA A 159 -15.52 -4.09 0.06
N GLY A 160 -15.25 -3.66 1.29
CA GLY A 160 -14.20 -2.69 1.61
C GLY A 160 -12.80 -3.29 1.48
N MET A 161 -11.77 -2.48 1.34
CA MET A 161 -10.40 -2.91 1.09
C MET A 161 -9.54 -3.14 2.35
N ASN A 162 -10.12 -3.16 3.56
CA ASN A 162 -9.40 -3.27 4.84
C ASN A 162 -8.29 -2.20 5.01
N VAL A 163 -8.55 -0.97 4.55
CA VAL A 163 -7.57 0.11 4.54
C VAL A 163 -7.14 0.54 5.95
N PRO A 164 -8.05 0.69 6.95
CA PRO A 164 -7.66 1.16 8.28
C PRO A 164 -6.58 0.33 8.96
N ALA A 165 -6.58 -0.98 8.76
CA ALA A 165 -5.55 -1.85 9.32
C ALA A 165 -4.18 -1.64 8.66
N ALA A 166 -4.12 -1.24 7.37
CA ALA A 166 -2.89 -0.91 6.67
C ALA A 166 -2.23 0.38 7.22
N TRP A 167 -3.03 1.34 7.69
CA TRP A 167 -2.53 2.60 8.23
C TRP A 167 -1.65 2.46 9.48
N ASN A 168 -1.73 1.32 10.19
CA ASN A 168 -0.81 1.01 11.28
C ASN A 168 0.65 0.90 10.82
N THR A 169 0.87 0.67 9.53
CA THR A 169 2.20 0.41 8.95
C THR A 169 2.59 1.46 7.91
N ALA A 170 1.64 1.99 7.15
CA ALA A 170 1.90 2.89 6.03
C ALA A 170 0.75 3.88 5.83
N THR A 171 1.08 5.14 5.56
CA THR A 171 0.11 6.21 5.29
C THR A 171 0.26 6.81 3.89
N GLY A 172 1.25 6.38 3.11
CA GLY A 172 1.61 7.00 1.83
C GLY A 172 2.63 8.14 1.97
N ALA A 173 3.12 8.43 3.18
CA ALA A 173 4.08 9.51 3.42
C ALA A 173 5.33 9.38 2.53
N GLY A 174 5.80 10.51 1.98
CA GLY A 174 6.94 10.57 1.08
C GLY A 174 6.68 10.11 -0.37
N VAL A 175 5.43 9.80 -0.71
CA VAL A 175 5.04 9.35 -2.06
C VAL A 175 4.21 10.43 -2.75
N THR A 176 4.55 10.75 -4.00
CA THR A 176 3.70 11.55 -4.88
C THR A 176 2.93 10.64 -5.83
N VAL A 177 1.61 10.85 -5.92
CA VAL A 177 0.71 10.24 -6.89
C VAL A 177 0.30 11.29 -7.91
N ALA A 178 0.55 11.05 -9.19
CA ALA A 178 0.01 11.89 -10.26
C ALA A 178 -1.41 11.45 -10.59
N VAL A 179 -2.34 12.38 -10.59
CA VAL A 179 -3.73 12.17 -11.03
C VAL A 179 -3.86 12.82 -12.41
N ILE A 180 -3.83 11.99 -13.46
CA ILE A 180 -3.98 12.40 -14.86
C ILE A 180 -5.47 12.37 -15.19
N ASP A 181 -6.14 13.54 -15.18
CA ASP A 181 -7.59 13.65 -15.16
C ASP A 181 -8.07 15.06 -15.60
N THR A 182 -9.22 15.55 -15.09
CA THR A 182 -9.77 16.89 -15.37
C THR A 182 -9.05 18.02 -14.64
N GLY A 183 -7.99 17.75 -13.88
CA GLY A 183 -7.38 18.70 -12.96
C GLY A 183 -7.98 18.60 -11.56
N TYR A 184 -7.98 19.70 -10.79
CA TYR A 184 -8.59 19.72 -9.47
C TYR A 184 -9.21 21.09 -9.15
N VAL A 185 -10.19 21.12 -8.27
CA VAL A 185 -10.66 22.37 -7.64
C VAL A 185 -10.14 22.46 -6.22
N ALA A 186 -9.88 23.68 -5.75
CA ALA A 186 -9.46 23.90 -4.38
C ALA A 186 -10.53 23.34 -3.41
N HIS A 187 -10.09 22.46 -2.52
CA HIS A 187 -10.95 21.81 -1.53
C HIS A 187 -10.18 21.69 -0.21
N SER A 188 -10.76 22.19 0.87
CA SER A 188 -10.05 22.29 2.15
C SER A 188 -9.66 20.94 2.75
N ASP A 189 -10.34 19.85 2.34
CA ASP A 189 -10.05 18.48 2.73
C ASP A 189 -8.99 17.80 1.83
N LEU A 190 -8.44 18.54 0.88
CA LEU A 190 -7.43 18.01 -0.07
C LEU A 190 -6.21 18.92 -0.19
N ALA A 191 -6.37 20.23 0.06
CA ALA A 191 -5.38 21.27 -0.24
C ALA A 191 -3.99 21.01 0.38
N ALA A 192 -3.92 20.49 1.60
CA ALA A 192 -2.65 20.21 2.27
C ALA A 192 -1.83 19.09 1.60
N ASN A 193 -2.48 18.26 0.78
CA ASN A 193 -1.86 17.15 0.06
C ASN A 193 -1.64 17.44 -1.42
N ILE A 194 -2.07 18.60 -1.94
CA ILE A 194 -1.78 19.00 -3.31
C ILE A 194 -0.35 19.56 -3.40
N VAL A 195 0.40 19.09 -4.40
CA VAL A 195 1.69 19.64 -4.82
C VAL A 195 1.60 20.11 -6.27
N GLY A 196 2.60 20.81 -6.77
CA GLY A 196 2.59 21.34 -8.12
C GLY A 196 2.18 20.31 -9.19
N GLY A 197 1.37 20.75 -10.12
CA GLY A 197 0.86 19.98 -11.25
C GLY A 197 1.05 20.78 -12.55
N TYR A 198 0.33 20.39 -13.61
CA TYR A 198 0.42 21.05 -14.91
C TYR A 198 -0.84 20.82 -15.75
N ASP A 199 -1.25 21.79 -16.56
CA ASP A 199 -2.26 21.62 -17.59
C ASP A 199 -1.59 21.22 -18.91
N PHE A 200 -1.91 20.04 -19.41
CA PHE A 200 -1.38 19.51 -20.66
C PHE A 200 -2.30 19.73 -21.85
N ILE A 201 -3.52 20.26 -21.65
CA ILE A 201 -4.47 20.45 -22.74
C ILE A 201 -3.96 21.51 -23.69
N ALA A 202 -3.62 21.08 -24.91
CA ALA A 202 -3.10 21.99 -25.92
C ALA A 202 -4.19 22.74 -26.69
N ASP A 203 -5.36 22.10 -26.85
CA ASP A 203 -6.50 22.67 -27.59
C ASP A 203 -7.37 23.54 -26.68
N THR A 204 -7.36 24.84 -26.94
CA THR A 204 -8.15 25.84 -26.16
C THR A 204 -9.66 25.65 -26.24
N ALA A 205 -10.15 24.90 -27.22
CA ALA A 205 -11.58 24.53 -27.26
C ALA A 205 -11.94 23.40 -26.30
N VAL A 206 -10.92 22.63 -25.87
CA VAL A 206 -11.03 21.55 -24.87
C VAL A 206 -10.72 22.09 -23.49
N SER A 207 -9.66 22.92 -23.32
CA SER A 207 -9.27 23.47 -22.03
C SER A 207 -10.32 24.39 -21.42
N VAL A 208 -10.93 25.24 -22.21
CA VAL A 208 -11.99 26.25 -21.87
C VAL A 208 -11.62 27.22 -20.73
N ASP A 209 -10.35 27.32 -20.37
CA ASP A 209 -9.80 28.27 -19.39
C ASP A 209 -9.25 29.55 -20.03
N GLY A 210 -9.13 29.55 -21.34
CA GLY A 210 -8.72 30.72 -22.13
C GLY A 210 -7.33 30.65 -22.72
N ASP A 211 -6.55 29.65 -22.35
CA ASP A 211 -5.23 29.36 -22.90
C ASP A 211 -5.00 27.85 -23.14
N GLY A 212 -3.81 27.48 -23.50
CA GLY A 212 -3.41 26.09 -23.70
C GLY A 212 -2.56 25.61 -22.52
N ARG A 213 -1.54 24.80 -22.81
CA ARG A 213 -0.67 24.21 -21.79
C ARG A 213 -0.01 25.24 -20.89
N ASP A 214 -0.19 25.07 -19.57
CA ASP A 214 0.43 25.94 -18.58
C ASP A 214 0.68 25.25 -17.23
N SER A 215 1.17 25.99 -16.24
CA SER A 215 1.49 25.48 -14.91
C SER A 215 0.30 25.47 -13.93
N ASN A 216 -0.90 25.79 -14.38
CA ASN A 216 -2.10 25.84 -13.56
C ASN A 216 -3.01 24.63 -13.82
N PRO A 217 -2.95 23.54 -13.02
CA PRO A 217 -3.74 22.35 -13.21
C PRO A 217 -5.19 22.47 -12.65
N ALA A 218 -5.68 23.69 -12.41
CA ALA A 218 -7.02 23.91 -11.89
C ALA A 218 -8.07 23.50 -12.92
N ASP A 219 -9.13 22.84 -12.44
CA ASP A 219 -10.27 22.43 -13.25
C ASP A 219 -11.26 23.62 -13.38
N PRO A 220 -11.43 24.26 -14.55
CA PRO A 220 -12.40 25.34 -14.75
C PRO A 220 -13.82 24.81 -14.95
N GLY A 221 -13.96 23.50 -15.10
CA GLY A 221 -15.17 22.77 -15.46
C GLY A 221 -15.11 22.17 -16.85
N ASP A 222 -15.61 20.96 -16.99
CA ASP A 222 -15.65 20.15 -18.22
C ASP A 222 -17.06 20.08 -18.84
N TRP A 223 -17.97 20.99 -18.43
CA TRP A 223 -19.34 21.06 -18.92
C TRP A 223 -19.44 21.36 -20.41
N TYR A 224 -20.52 20.88 -21.05
CA TYR A 224 -20.84 21.17 -22.45
C TYR A 224 -22.34 21.26 -22.70
N ASN A 225 -22.74 21.98 -23.77
CA ASN A 225 -24.14 22.03 -24.21
C ASN A 225 -24.48 20.81 -25.10
N ALA A 226 -25.76 20.58 -25.29
CA ALA A 226 -26.21 19.53 -26.19
C ALA A 226 -25.64 19.73 -27.61
N GLY A 227 -25.04 18.68 -28.14
CA GLY A 227 -24.43 18.67 -29.45
C GLY A 227 -22.99 19.19 -29.57
N ASP A 228 -22.45 19.79 -28.51
CA ASP A 228 -21.05 20.27 -28.50
C ASP A 228 -20.04 19.12 -28.69
N CYS A 229 -20.33 17.93 -28.13
CA CYS A 229 -19.48 16.76 -28.18
C CYS A 229 -19.92 15.73 -29.25
N GLY A 230 -20.76 16.14 -30.16
CA GLY A 230 -21.25 15.30 -31.25
C GLY A 230 -22.78 15.30 -31.38
N THR A 231 -23.26 14.97 -32.56
CA THR A 231 -24.70 14.97 -32.84
C THR A 231 -25.43 13.98 -31.94
N GLY A 232 -26.44 14.48 -31.20
CA GLY A 232 -27.26 13.65 -30.30
C GLY A 232 -26.68 13.49 -28.88
N VAL A 233 -25.48 13.99 -28.58
CA VAL A 233 -24.93 14.02 -27.24
C VAL A 233 -25.68 15.07 -26.41
N PRO A 234 -26.31 14.69 -25.26
CA PRO A 234 -27.01 15.65 -24.41
C PRO A 234 -26.02 16.58 -23.70
N ALA A 235 -26.51 17.71 -23.18
CA ALA A 235 -25.70 18.60 -22.35
C ALA A 235 -25.24 17.91 -21.05
N SER A 236 -24.06 18.26 -20.55
CA SER A 236 -23.55 17.82 -19.25
C SER A 236 -23.13 19.01 -18.40
N THR A 237 -23.28 18.87 -17.09
CA THR A 237 -22.65 19.73 -16.09
C THR A 237 -21.21 19.29 -15.86
N SER A 238 -20.41 20.15 -15.21
CA SER A 238 -19.05 19.81 -14.83
C SER A 238 -19.02 18.60 -13.89
N SER A 239 -18.07 17.70 -14.15
CA SER A 239 -17.93 16.45 -13.42
C SER A 239 -17.07 16.56 -12.16
N TRP A 240 -16.12 17.52 -12.12
CA TRP A 240 -15.11 17.64 -11.06
C TRP A 240 -14.39 16.30 -10.78
N HIS A 241 -14.25 15.49 -11.81
CA HIS A 241 -13.84 14.09 -11.73
C HIS A 241 -12.45 13.90 -11.10
N GLY A 242 -11.47 14.68 -11.52
CA GLY A 242 -10.12 14.64 -10.94
C GLY A 242 -10.07 14.98 -9.45
N THR A 243 -10.96 15.90 -8.99
CA THR A 243 -11.09 16.23 -7.56
C THR A 243 -11.63 15.05 -6.76
N HIS A 244 -12.62 14.32 -7.30
CA HIS A 244 -13.18 13.13 -6.68
C HIS A 244 -12.13 12.01 -6.57
N VAL A 245 -11.43 11.76 -7.64
CA VAL A 245 -10.34 10.76 -7.72
C VAL A 245 -9.22 11.08 -6.73
N ALA A 246 -8.78 12.34 -6.69
CA ALA A 246 -7.71 12.79 -5.79
C ALA A 246 -8.11 12.63 -4.31
N GLY A 247 -9.36 12.94 -3.95
CA GLY A 247 -9.87 12.78 -2.58
C GLY A 247 -9.86 11.32 -2.13
N THR A 248 -10.27 10.39 -2.98
CA THR A 248 -10.20 8.95 -2.69
C THR A 248 -8.77 8.50 -2.38
N ILE A 249 -7.77 9.03 -3.11
CA ILE A 249 -6.37 8.69 -2.87
C ILE A 249 -5.85 9.31 -1.58
N ALA A 250 -6.03 10.62 -1.38
CA ALA A 250 -5.27 11.36 -0.39
C ALA A 250 -6.01 12.56 0.24
N ALA A 251 -7.32 12.44 0.50
CA ALA A 251 -7.99 13.41 1.36
C ALA A 251 -7.29 13.49 2.72
N VAL A 252 -7.29 14.68 3.33
CA VAL A 252 -6.64 14.93 4.62
C VAL A 252 -7.43 14.22 5.71
N THR A 253 -6.80 13.27 6.36
CA THR A 253 -7.43 12.43 7.37
C THR A 253 -7.15 12.97 8.78
N ASP A 254 -8.05 12.70 9.74
CA ASP A 254 -7.99 13.16 11.13
C ASP A 254 -8.05 14.70 11.29
N ASN A 255 -8.73 15.38 10.40
CA ASN A 255 -8.88 16.83 10.41
C ASN A 255 -10.25 17.32 10.94
N GLY A 256 -11.12 16.39 11.37
CA GLY A 256 -12.45 16.66 11.94
C GLY A 256 -13.50 17.05 10.90
N LYS A 257 -13.25 16.83 9.62
CA LYS A 257 -14.19 17.13 8.52
C LYS A 257 -14.02 16.15 7.37
N GLY A 258 -15.07 16.00 6.57
CA GLY A 258 -15.04 15.28 5.31
C GLY A 258 -14.68 13.82 5.42
N ILE A 259 -13.76 13.38 4.60
CA ILE A 259 -13.43 11.98 4.30
C ILE A 259 -11.97 11.65 4.59
N ALA A 260 -11.68 10.35 4.75
CA ALA A 260 -10.32 9.85 4.86
C ALA A 260 -9.78 9.41 3.48
N GLY A 261 -8.56 9.83 3.14
CA GLY A 261 -7.85 9.32 1.96
C GLY A 261 -7.17 7.98 2.22
N ILE A 262 -7.14 7.08 1.24
CA ILE A 262 -6.51 5.75 1.36
C ILE A 262 -5.03 5.88 1.73
N ALA A 263 -4.32 6.77 1.05
CA ALA A 263 -2.92 7.12 1.30
C ALA A 263 -2.83 8.57 1.77
N HIS A 264 -3.46 8.88 2.91
CA HIS A 264 -3.66 10.23 3.42
C HIS A 264 -2.36 11.01 3.69
N GLY A 265 -1.24 10.34 3.82
CA GLY A 265 0.10 10.95 3.91
C GLY A 265 0.77 11.21 2.56
N ALA A 266 0.21 10.73 1.45
CA ALA A 266 0.75 10.95 0.11
C ALA A 266 0.47 12.37 -0.38
N LYS A 267 1.22 12.79 -1.41
CA LYS A 267 0.97 14.04 -2.14
C LYS A 267 0.35 13.75 -3.50
N ILE A 268 -0.55 14.62 -3.94
CA ILE A 268 -1.20 14.57 -5.24
C ILE A 268 -0.59 15.63 -6.15
N SER A 269 -0.11 15.21 -7.31
CA SER A 269 0.26 16.09 -8.43
C SER A 269 -0.87 16.02 -9.48
N PRO A 270 -1.79 17.00 -9.53
CA PRO A 270 -2.86 16.99 -10.51
C PRO A 270 -2.32 17.33 -11.90
N LEU A 271 -2.64 16.52 -12.90
CA LEU A 271 -2.26 16.72 -14.30
C LEU A 271 -3.53 16.78 -15.13
N ARG A 272 -3.84 17.96 -15.62
CA ARG A 272 -5.05 18.18 -16.39
C ARG A 272 -4.82 17.79 -17.84
N VAL A 273 -5.61 16.82 -18.30
CA VAL A 273 -5.61 16.31 -19.69
C VAL A 273 -7.02 16.19 -20.25
N LEU A 274 -8.04 16.22 -19.36
CA LEU A 274 -9.44 16.15 -19.74
C LEU A 274 -10.13 17.49 -19.52
N GLY A 275 -10.89 17.92 -20.51
CA GLY A 275 -11.69 19.13 -20.46
C GLY A 275 -13.03 18.89 -21.15
N LYS A 276 -13.55 19.91 -21.84
CA LYS A 276 -14.79 19.83 -22.59
C LYS A 276 -14.72 18.68 -23.63
N CYS A 277 -15.65 17.74 -23.53
CA CYS A 277 -15.75 16.57 -24.42
C CYS A 277 -14.63 15.53 -24.27
N GLY A 278 -13.76 15.58 -23.26
CA GLY A 278 -12.69 14.62 -23.04
C GLY A 278 -11.29 15.19 -23.24
N GLY A 279 -10.34 14.38 -23.72
CA GLY A 279 -8.95 14.78 -23.93
C GLY A 279 -8.27 13.97 -25.03
N TYR A 280 -7.15 14.47 -25.55
CA TYR A 280 -6.40 13.83 -26.62
C TYR A 280 -5.29 12.92 -26.09
N ASP A 281 -5.03 11.82 -26.77
CA ASP A 281 -3.92 10.90 -26.46
C ASP A 281 -2.56 11.61 -26.38
N SER A 282 -2.33 12.61 -27.20
CA SER A 282 -1.08 13.40 -27.21
C SER A 282 -0.83 14.10 -25.88
N ASP A 283 -1.87 14.67 -25.28
CA ASP A 283 -1.79 15.38 -24.00
C ASP A 283 -1.63 14.38 -22.84
N ILE A 284 -2.33 13.25 -22.92
CA ILE A 284 -2.20 12.14 -21.95
C ILE A 284 -0.78 11.54 -22.01
N ILE A 285 -0.22 11.30 -23.18
CA ILE A 285 1.15 10.77 -23.39
C ILE A 285 2.20 11.70 -22.78
N ASP A 286 2.06 13.01 -23.00
CA ASP A 286 2.96 14.00 -22.43
C ASP A 286 2.82 14.08 -20.90
N ALA A 287 1.60 13.99 -20.37
CA ALA A 287 1.35 13.96 -18.93
C ALA A 287 1.97 12.71 -18.27
N ILE A 288 1.84 11.50 -18.86
CA ILE A 288 2.50 10.27 -18.39
C ILE A 288 4.02 10.45 -18.38
N THR A 289 4.56 11.02 -19.44
CA THR A 289 6.00 11.25 -19.59
C THR A 289 6.50 12.18 -18.50
N TRP A 290 5.85 13.32 -18.32
CA TRP A 290 6.23 14.34 -17.34
C TRP A 290 6.02 13.87 -15.89
N ALA A 291 4.89 13.22 -15.60
CA ALA A 291 4.58 12.67 -14.28
C ALA A 291 5.71 11.76 -13.75
N SER A 292 6.24 10.91 -14.63
CA SER A 292 7.30 9.95 -14.32
C SER A 292 8.72 10.53 -14.35
N GLY A 293 8.89 11.86 -14.55
CA GLY A 293 10.17 12.56 -14.57
C GLY A 293 10.86 12.59 -15.95
N GLY A 294 10.12 12.27 -17.02
CA GLY A 294 10.59 12.46 -18.39
C GLY A 294 10.48 13.93 -18.83
N THR A 295 11.20 14.30 -19.88
CA THR A 295 11.18 15.65 -20.44
C THR A 295 10.10 15.76 -21.52
N VAL A 296 9.31 16.82 -21.44
CA VAL A 296 8.33 17.23 -22.47
C VAL A 296 8.76 18.59 -23.01
N SER A 297 8.79 18.71 -24.33
CA SER A 297 9.23 19.96 -24.98
C SER A 297 8.31 21.12 -24.63
N GLY A 298 8.87 22.23 -24.22
CA GLY A 298 8.11 23.44 -23.83
C GLY A 298 7.48 23.38 -22.44
N VAL A 299 7.64 22.28 -21.70
CA VAL A 299 7.12 22.12 -20.34
C VAL A 299 8.29 22.14 -19.35
N PRO A 300 8.22 22.89 -18.23
CA PRO A 300 9.24 22.86 -17.19
C PRO A 300 9.46 21.45 -16.63
N ALA A 301 10.66 21.15 -16.12
CA ALA A 301 10.96 19.88 -15.50
C ALA A 301 10.05 19.64 -14.28
N ASN A 302 9.58 18.39 -14.11
CA ASN A 302 8.78 18.00 -12.95
C ASN A 302 9.65 17.94 -11.69
N THR A 303 9.35 18.77 -10.71
CA THR A 303 10.01 18.75 -9.39
C THR A 303 9.33 17.78 -8.39
N ASN A 304 8.15 17.24 -8.73
CA ASN A 304 7.35 16.34 -7.90
C ASN A 304 7.14 15.00 -8.60
N VAL A 305 8.22 14.34 -9.01
CA VAL A 305 8.16 13.08 -9.77
C VAL A 305 7.34 12.03 -9.06
N ALA A 306 6.27 11.57 -9.72
CA ALA A 306 5.34 10.62 -9.17
C ALA A 306 5.92 9.20 -9.11
N LYS A 307 5.60 8.48 -8.04
CA LYS A 307 5.87 7.05 -7.90
C LYS A 307 4.70 6.19 -8.34
N VAL A 308 3.52 6.80 -8.41
CA VAL A 308 2.29 6.18 -8.89
C VAL A 308 1.59 7.17 -9.82
N ILE A 309 1.08 6.70 -10.93
CA ILE A 309 0.18 7.42 -11.83
C ILE A 309 -1.19 6.76 -11.72
N ASN A 310 -2.22 7.57 -11.51
CA ASN A 310 -3.62 7.19 -11.61
C ASN A 310 -4.21 7.74 -12.91
N MET A 311 -4.76 6.88 -13.74
CA MET A 311 -5.52 7.23 -14.94
C MET A 311 -6.94 6.67 -14.86
N SER A 312 -7.85 7.46 -14.30
CA SER A 312 -9.27 7.14 -14.23
C SER A 312 -9.99 7.55 -15.52
N LEU A 313 -9.40 7.21 -16.66
CA LEU A 313 -9.82 7.58 -18.00
C LEU A 313 -9.61 6.43 -18.98
N GLY A 314 -10.23 6.53 -20.15
CA GLY A 314 -10.06 5.59 -21.25
C GLY A 314 -11.03 5.86 -22.40
N GLY A 315 -10.88 5.09 -23.45
CA GLY A 315 -11.73 5.13 -24.62
C GLY A 315 -11.66 3.83 -25.41
N ASP A 316 -12.55 3.70 -26.41
CA ASP A 316 -12.60 2.53 -27.27
C ASP A 316 -11.36 2.39 -28.14
N GLY A 317 -10.89 1.18 -28.31
CA GLY A 317 -9.81 0.84 -29.21
C GLY A 317 -8.65 0.08 -28.58
N ALA A 318 -7.72 -0.33 -29.42
CA ALA A 318 -6.49 -0.99 -28.99
C ALA A 318 -5.50 0.02 -28.39
N CYS A 319 -4.66 -0.43 -27.47
CA CYS A 319 -3.52 0.35 -26.99
C CYS A 319 -2.63 0.77 -28.15
N THR A 320 -2.48 2.09 -28.36
CA THR A 320 -1.62 2.59 -29.43
C THR A 320 -0.14 2.39 -29.09
N SER A 321 0.72 2.26 -30.10
CA SER A 321 2.17 2.15 -29.87
C SER A 321 2.74 3.38 -29.16
N ALA A 322 2.15 4.56 -29.34
CA ALA A 322 2.56 5.79 -28.68
C ALA A 322 2.23 5.77 -27.19
N THR A 323 0.99 5.40 -26.84
CA THR A 323 0.53 5.23 -25.45
C THR A 323 1.34 4.14 -24.73
N GLN A 324 1.54 2.99 -25.39
CA GLN A 324 2.35 1.90 -24.83
C GLN A 324 3.79 2.31 -24.57
N THR A 325 4.37 3.12 -25.46
CA THR A 325 5.74 3.63 -25.28
C THR A 325 5.84 4.56 -24.08
N ALA A 326 4.88 5.46 -23.89
CA ALA A 326 4.84 6.36 -22.74
C ALA A 326 4.73 5.58 -21.41
N ILE A 327 3.83 4.59 -21.36
CA ILE A 327 3.65 3.70 -20.20
C ILE A 327 4.94 2.92 -19.91
N ASN A 328 5.53 2.28 -20.91
CA ASN A 328 6.79 1.53 -20.74
C ASN A 328 7.91 2.41 -20.20
N ASN A 329 8.03 3.64 -20.70
CA ASN A 329 9.02 4.59 -20.24
C ASN A 329 8.77 5.03 -18.78
N ALA A 330 7.51 5.23 -18.38
CA ALA A 330 7.14 5.55 -17.00
C ALA A 330 7.50 4.41 -16.05
N VAL A 331 7.14 3.18 -16.40
CA VAL A 331 7.45 1.98 -15.63
C VAL A 331 8.95 1.74 -15.52
N ASN A 332 9.71 1.94 -16.60
CA ASN A 332 11.17 1.85 -16.61
C ASN A 332 11.84 2.91 -15.71
N ARG A 333 11.19 4.06 -15.47
CA ARG A 333 11.62 5.08 -14.48
C ARG A 333 11.20 4.72 -13.05
N GLY A 334 10.50 3.61 -12.84
CA GLY A 334 10.06 3.13 -11.52
C GLY A 334 8.70 3.68 -11.07
N THR A 335 7.90 4.22 -11.98
CA THR A 335 6.54 4.71 -11.70
C THR A 335 5.51 3.63 -12.00
N THR A 336 4.68 3.26 -11.02
CA THR A 336 3.56 2.33 -11.17
C THR A 336 2.40 3.04 -11.88
N VAL A 337 1.83 2.41 -12.91
CA VAL A 337 0.72 2.97 -13.69
C VAL A 337 -0.55 2.18 -13.42
N VAL A 338 -1.58 2.85 -12.89
CA VAL A 338 -2.87 2.26 -12.53
C VAL A 338 -3.95 2.87 -13.41
N VAL A 339 -4.75 2.04 -14.05
CA VAL A 339 -5.72 2.47 -15.07
C VAL A 339 -7.10 1.86 -14.86
N ALA A 340 -8.15 2.58 -15.24
CA ALA A 340 -9.52 2.09 -15.24
C ALA A 340 -9.74 1.08 -16.39
N ALA A 341 -10.47 -0.01 -16.10
CA ALA A 341 -10.82 -1.00 -17.12
C ALA A 341 -11.91 -0.50 -18.10
N GLY A 342 -12.68 0.53 -17.71
CA GLY A 342 -13.80 1.09 -18.49
C GLY A 342 -15.18 0.71 -17.95
N ASN A 343 -16.23 1.35 -18.47
CA ASN A 343 -17.59 1.33 -17.90
C ASN A 343 -18.67 0.86 -18.90
N GLU A 344 -18.29 0.15 -19.95
CA GLU A 344 -19.16 -0.23 -21.09
C GLU A 344 -19.78 -1.63 -20.89
N ASN A 345 -19.46 -2.31 -19.76
CA ASN A 345 -19.80 -3.72 -19.53
C ASN A 345 -19.31 -4.62 -20.67
N ASP A 346 -18.10 -4.35 -21.16
CA ASP A 346 -17.47 -5.02 -22.29
C ASP A 346 -16.12 -5.61 -21.90
N ASN A 347 -15.48 -6.31 -22.84
CA ASN A 347 -14.14 -6.85 -22.63
C ASN A 347 -13.11 -5.71 -22.65
N VAL A 348 -12.33 -5.59 -21.57
CA VAL A 348 -11.27 -4.58 -21.45
C VAL A 348 -10.27 -4.61 -22.61
N ALA A 349 -10.13 -5.72 -23.31
CA ALA A 349 -9.28 -5.82 -24.51
C ALA A 349 -9.66 -4.82 -25.63
N ASN A 350 -10.88 -4.27 -25.59
CA ASN A 350 -11.39 -3.28 -26.52
C ASN A 350 -11.19 -1.83 -26.06
N HIS A 351 -10.59 -1.59 -24.87
CA HIS A 351 -10.57 -0.27 -24.22
C HIS A 351 -9.15 0.13 -23.79
N SER A 352 -8.63 1.22 -24.36
CA SER A 352 -7.32 1.78 -24.04
C SER A 352 -7.47 2.90 -22.96
N PRO A 353 -6.53 3.03 -22.00
CA PRO A 353 -5.28 2.29 -21.82
C PRO A 353 -5.41 1.02 -20.94
N GLY A 354 -6.62 0.60 -20.58
CA GLY A 354 -6.88 -0.60 -19.77
C GLY A 354 -6.35 -1.90 -20.40
N ASN A 355 -6.18 -1.93 -21.71
CA ASN A 355 -5.62 -3.03 -22.49
C ASN A 355 -4.12 -2.89 -22.81
N CYS A 356 -3.43 -1.87 -22.30
CA CYS A 356 -2.00 -1.72 -22.48
C CYS A 356 -1.21 -2.69 -21.57
N ASN A 357 0.01 -3.03 -21.97
CA ASN A 357 0.92 -3.80 -21.11
C ASN A 357 1.55 -2.90 -20.04
N ASN A 358 2.01 -3.51 -18.94
CA ASN A 358 2.70 -2.83 -17.83
C ASN A 358 1.85 -1.77 -17.12
N VAL A 359 0.55 -1.95 -17.12
CA VAL A 359 -0.41 -1.20 -16.30
C VAL A 359 -1.06 -2.15 -15.29
N ILE A 360 -1.59 -1.62 -14.20
CA ILE A 360 -2.53 -2.33 -13.33
C ILE A 360 -3.93 -1.94 -13.76
N SER A 361 -4.60 -2.82 -14.50
CA SER A 361 -5.96 -2.61 -14.99
C SER A 361 -7.00 -2.97 -13.92
N VAL A 362 -7.88 -2.03 -13.56
CA VAL A 362 -8.74 -2.12 -12.38
C VAL A 362 -10.22 -2.21 -12.78
N ALA A 363 -10.88 -3.32 -12.44
CA ALA A 363 -12.33 -3.48 -12.53
C ALA A 363 -13.04 -2.98 -11.26
N ALA A 364 -14.30 -2.58 -11.40
CA ALA A 364 -15.11 -2.07 -10.31
C ALA A 364 -15.98 -3.15 -9.66
N THR A 365 -16.02 -3.17 -8.31
CA THR A 365 -17.02 -3.91 -7.54
C THR A 365 -18.09 -2.99 -6.97
N SER A 366 -19.30 -3.52 -6.86
CA SER A 366 -20.39 -2.94 -6.07
C SER A 366 -20.17 -3.19 -4.57
N ARG A 367 -20.96 -2.55 -3.71
CA ARG A 367 -20.94 -2.76 -2.25
C ARG A 367 -21.28 -4.19 -1.81
N THR A 368 -21.85 -5.01 -2.71
CA THR A 368 -22.06 -6.45 -2.46
C THR A 368 -20.84 -7.31 -2.78
N GLY A 369 -19.77 -6.71 -3.30
CA GLY A 369 -18.56 -7.41 -3.73
C GLY A 369 -18.70 -8.14 -5.07
N ALA A 370 -19.82 -8.02 -5.76
CA ALA A 370 -19.97 -8.47 -7.14
C ALA A 370 -19.35 -7.45 -8.12
N ARG A 371 -18.98 -7.89 -9.32
CA ARG A 371 -18.61 -6.96 -10.40
C ARG A 371 -19.76 -5.96 -10.59
N ALA A 372 -19.47 -4.66 -10.59
CA ALA A 372 -20.46 -3.64 -10.87
C ALA A 372 -21.00 -3.82 -12.31
N SER A 373 -22.30 -3.57 -12.50
CA SER A 373 -23.01 -3.89 -13.75
C SER A 373 -22.43 -3.19 -14.98
N TYR A 374 -21.81 -2.06 -14.80
CA TYR A 374 -21.16 -1.27 -15.86
C TYR A 374 -19.69 -1.66 -16.09
N SER A 375 -19.02 -2.26 -15.09
CA SER A 375 -17.57 -2.50 -15.16
C SER A 375 -17.19 -3.39 -16.33
N ASN A 376 -16.17 -2.97 -17.07
CA ASN A 376 -15.50 -3.84 -18.02
C ASN A 376 -14.84 -5.01 -17.30
N PHE A 377 -14.58 -6.07 -18.04
CA PHE A 377 -14.10 -7.38 -17.57
C PHE A 377 -13.13 -8.00 -18.58
N GLY A 378 -12.53 -9.11 -18.25
CA GLY A 378 -11.68 -9.85 -19.17
C GLY A 378 -10.36 -10.30 -18.55
N SER A 379 -9.58 -11.03 -19.36
CA SER A 379 -8.29 -11.59 -18.93
C SER A 379 -7.19 -10.55 -18.74
N LEU A 380 -7.38 -9.33 -19.22
CA LEU A 380 -6.44 -8.22 -19.03
C LEU A 380 -6.75 -7.37 -17.79
N VAL A 381 -7.84 -7.66 -17.07
CA VAL A 381 -8.06 -7.07 -15.74
C VAL A 381 -7.09 -7.73 -14.76
N ASP A 382 -6.35 -6.91 -14.00
CA ASP A 382 -5.40 -7.40 -13.02
C ASP A 382 -6.01 -7.60 -11.64
N ILE A 383 -6.88 -6.67 -11.24
CA ILE A 383 -7.44 -6.61 -9.89
C ILE A 383 -8.80 -5.93 -9.90
N SER A 384 -9.62 -6.21 -8.90
CA SER A 384 -10.87 -5.48 -8.64
C SER A 384 -10.75 -4.64 -7.37
N ALA A 385 -11.43 -3.50 -7.36
CA ALA A 385 -11.54 -2.61 -6.22
C ALA A 385 -12.95 -2.00 -6.13
N PRO A 386 -13.36 -1.40 -4.99
CA PRO A 386 -14.63 -0.72 -4.86
C PRO A 386 -14.80 0.40 -5.88
N GLY A 387 -15.79 0.28 -6.74
CA GLY A 387 -16.19 1.32 -7.72
C GLY A 387 -17.61 1.80 -7.49
N GLY A 388 -18.35 1.10 -6.62
CA GLY A 388 -19.73 1.41 -6.28
C GLY A 388 -20.76 1.06 -7.35
N GLN A 389 -22.03 1.19 -7.01
CA GLN A 389 -23.15 1.07 -7.95
C GLN A 389 -24.36 1.88 -7.46
N THR A 390 -24.41 3.16 -7.84
CA THR A 390 -25.43 4.12 -7.38
C THR A 390 -26.85 3.80 -7.85
N SER A 391 -27.00 3.01 -8.90
CA SER A 391 -28.30 2.51 -9.37
C SER A 391 -29.03 1.62 -8.34
N THR A 392 -28.30 1.06 -7.37
CA THR A 392 -28.85 0.27 -6.27
C THR A 392 -29.06 1.08 -4.98
N GLY A 393 -28.78 2.37 -5.02
CA GLY A 393 -28.88 3.34 -3.93
C GLY A 393 -27.67 4.27 -3.93
N THR A 394 -27.88 5.58 -3.78
CA THR A 394 -26.82 6.60 -3.87
C THR A 394 -25.65 6.29 -2.93
N ALA A 395 -25.92 5.88 -1.68
CA ALA A 395 -24.91 5.53 -0.68
C ALA A 395 -24.13 4.23 -0.98
N ASN A 396 -24.46 3.52 -2.06
CA ASN A 396 -23.67 2.39 -2.57
C ASN A 396 -22.63 2.84 -3.61
N GLY A 397 -22.52 4.14 -3.87
CA GLY A 397 -21.41 4.75 -4.59
C GLY A 397 -20.19 4.94 -3.70
N ILE A 398 -19.14 5.51 -4.26
CA ILE A 398 -17.90 5.92 -3.56
C ILE A 398 -18.00 7.40 -3.22
N LEU A 399 -17.90 7.72 -1.93
CA LEU A 399 -17.97 9.11 -1.43
C LEU A 399 -16.58 9.74 -1.51
N SER A 400 -16.50 10.92 -2.15
CA SER A 400 -15.24 11.66 -2.20
C SER A 400 -15.47 13.16 -2.33
N THR A 401 -14.38 13.94 -2.27
CA THR A 401 -14.36 15.39 -2.42
C THR A 401 -14.90 15.81 -3.79
N LEU A 402 -15.69 16.86 -3.83
CA LEU A 402 -16.29 17.38 -5.06
C LEU A 402 -16.46 18.90 -4.99
N ASN A 403 -17.03 19.48 -6.04
CA ASN A 403 -17.46 20.89 -6.09
C ASN A 403 -18.97 20.97 -6.43
N SER A 404 -19.66 21.92 -5.86
CA SER A 404 -21.11 22.10 -6.07
C SER A 404 -21.47 22.89 -7.34
N GLY A 405 -20.46 23.43 -8.03
CA GLY A 405 -20.66 24.16 -9.28
C GLY A 405 -21.15 23.26 -10.39
N THR A 406 -22.11 23.75 -11.18
CA THR A 406 -22.63 22.97 -12.32
C THR A 406 -21.88 23.25 -13.63
N LYS A 407 -21.14 24.34 -13.70
CA LYS A 407 -20.32 24.72 -14.85
C LYS A 407 -18.93 25.17 -14.41
N THR A 408 -18.86 26.23 -13.63
CA THR A 408 -17.62 26.77 -13.05
C THR A 408 -17.55 26.43 -11.55
N PRO A 409 -16.36 26.44 -10.94
CA PRO A 409 -16.18 26.17 -9.53
C PRO A 409 -17.07 27.05 -8.64
N SER A 410 -17.64 26.46 -7.58
CA SER A 410 -18.48 27.13 -6.59
C SER A 410 -18.04 26.71 -5.17
N GLY A 411 -18.90 26.08 -4.38
CA GLY A 411 -18.60 25.63 -3.02
C GLY A 411 -18.01 24.23 -2.97
N GLU A 412 -17.23 23.97 -1.93
CA GLU A 412 -16.77 22.61 -1.60
C GLU A 412 -17.96 21.68 -1.34
N ASN A 413 -17.84 20.42 -1.74
CA ASN A 413 -18.88 19.42 -1.57
C ASN A 413 -18.26 18.02 -1.49
N TYR A 414 -19.08 17.04 -1.12
CA TYR A 414 -18.79 15.61 -1.19
C TYR A 414 -19.93 14.92 -1.93
N ALA A 415 -19.64 13.99 -2.80
CA ALA A 415 -20.66 13.26 -3.52
C ALA A 415 -20.29 11.80 -3.76
N TYR A 416 -21.32 10.97 -3.94
CA TYR A 416 -21.19 9.57 -4.32
C TYR A 416 -21.13 9.44 -5.84
N TYR A 417 -20.03 8.87 -6.34
CA TYR A 417 -19.86 8.49 -7.72
C TYR A 417 -19.77 6.98 -7.85
N GLN A 418 -19.89 6.49 -9.08
CA GLN A 418 -19.64 5.10 -9.45
C GLN A 418 -18.80 5.04 -10.72
N GLY A 419 -17.98 4.02 -10.85
CA GLY A 419 -17.16 3.79 -12.04
C GLY A 419 -15.90 2.99 -11.75
N THR A 420 -15.30 2.42 -12.77
CA THR A 420 -13.92 1.94 -12.71
C THR A 420 -12.98 3.10 -12.41
N SER A 421 -13.38 4.33 -12.74
CA SER A 421 -12.72 5.58 -12.35
C SER A 421 -12.63 5.77 -10.82
N MET A 422 -13.58 5.24 -10.04
CA MET A 422 -13.55 5.28 -8.57
C MET A 422 -12.80 4.08 -8.00
N ALA A 423 -12.80 2.94 -8.68
CA ALA A 423 -12.01 1.78 -8.30
C ALA A 423 -10.49 1.99 -8.49
N THR A 424 -10.09 2.68 -9.55
CA THR A 424 -8.67 2.93 -9.90
C THR A 424 -7.91 3.68 -8.79
N PRO A 425 -8.42 4.79 -8.21
CA PRO A 425 -7.75 5.50 -7.13
C PRO A 425 -7.60 4.67 -5.85
N HIS A 426 -8.44 3.67 -5.61
CA HIS A 426 -8.25 2.71 -4.52
C HIS A 426 -6.95 1.93 -4.69
N ILE A 427 -6.65 1.47 -5.89
CA ILE A 427 -5.42 0.74 -6.20
C ILE A 427 -4.22 1.69 -6.26
N ALA A 428 -4.39 2.91 -6.77
CA ALA A 428 -3.33 3.92 -6.74
C ALA A 428 -2.95 4.32 -5.31
N GLY A 429 -3.94 4.47 -4.42
CA GLY A 429 -3.73 4.68 -2.98
C GLY A 429 -3.02 3.50 -2.33
N LEU A 430 -3.43 2.26 -2.63
CA LEU A 430 -2.74 1.07 -2.14
C LEU A 430 -1.29 1.00 -2.66
N ALA A 431 -1.05 1.29 -3.92
CA ALA A 431 0.31 1.35 -4.48
C ALA A 431 1.17 2.42 -3.77
N ALA A 432 0.58 3.56 -3.40
CA ALA A 432 1.26 4.59 -2.61
C ALA A 432 1.56 4.11 -1.17
N LEU A 433 0.64 3.41 -0.51
CA LEU A 433 0.91 2.77 0.78
C LEU A 433 2.09 1.80 0.71
N LEU A 434 2.11 0.94 -0.31
CA LEU A 434 3.20 -0.03 -0.52
C LEU A 434 4.54 0.67 -0.75
N LYS A 435 4.56 1.72 -1.56
CA LYS A 435 5.76 2.48 -1.87
C LYS A 435 6.29 3.25 -0.66
N SER A 436 5.41 3.73 0.21
CA SER A 436 5.80 4.37 1.48
C SER A 436 6.31 3.34 2.50
N ALA A 437 5.69 2.16 2.57
CA ALA A 437 6.10 1.08 3.45
C ALA A 437 7.48 0.50 3.06
N LYS A 438 7.76 0.43 1.75
CA LYS A 438 9.00 -0.13 1.19
C LYS A 438 9.37 0.57 -0.12
N SER A 439 10.15 1.62 -0.02
CA SER A 439 10.51 2.51 -1.14
C SER A 439 11.25 1.81 -2.29
N SER A 440 11.88 0.64 -2.03
CA SER A 440 12.62 -0.14 -3.03
C SER A 440 11.73 -0.97 -3.97
N LEU A 441 10.42 -1.09 -3.71
CA LEU A 441 9.53 -1.88 -4.57
C LEU A 441 9.49 -1.31 -5.99
N THR A 442 9.67 -2.19 -6.97
CA THR A 442 9.48 -1.88 -8.39
C THR A 442 7.98 -1.93 -8.75
N PRO A 443 7.55 -1.30 -9.89
CA PRO A 443 6.16 -1.41 -10.34
C PRO A 443 5.65 -2.84 -10.47
N ALA A 444 6.44 -3.75 -11.03
CA ALA A 444 6.09 -5.16 -11.16
C ALA A 444 5.95 -5.87 -9.80
N GLN A 445 6.76 -5.49 -8.80
CA GLN A 445 6.64 -6.03 -7.44
C GLN A 445 5.39 -5.50 -6.73
N ILE A 446 5.01 -4.24 -6.96
CA ILE A 446 3.77 -3.65 -6.45
C ILE A 446 2.57 -4.37 -7.03
N GLU A 447 2.51 -4.53 -8.36
CA GLU A 447 1.46 -5.29 -9.05
C GLU A 447 1.36 -6.73 -8.50
N SER A 448 2.48 -7.45 -8.47
CA SER A 448 2.53 -8.83 -7.94
C SER A 448 2.05 -8.91 -6.49
N ALA A 449 2.43 -7.97 -5.64
CA ALA A 449 2.00 -7.94 -4.24
C ALA A 449 0.48 -7.71 -4.12
N ILE A 450 -0.08 -6.78 -4.89
CA ILE A 450 -1.52 -6.51 -4.90
C ILE A 450 -2.30 -7.75 -5.36
N LYS A 451 -1.87 -8.39 -6.45
CA LYS A 451 -2.53 -9.59 -7.01
C LYS A 451 -2.41 -10.80 -6.08
N ALA A 452 -1.24 -11.04 -5.50
CA ALA A 452 -0.99 -12.19 -4.62
C ALA A 452 -1.73 -12.12 -3.28
N ASN A 453 -2.08 -10.92 -2.81
CA ASN A 453 -2.76 -10.70 -1.53
C ASN A 453 -4.23 -10.35 -1.70
N ALA A 454 -4.76 -10.36 -2.92
CA ALA A 454 -6.17 -10.19 -3.19
C ALA A 454 -6.99 -11.29 -2.48
N ARG A 455 -8.19 -10.94 -2.07
CA ARG A 455 -9.16 -11.92 -1.56
C ARG A 455 -10.17 -12.29 -2.64
N ALA A 456 -10.77 -13.46 -2.53
CA ALA A 456 -11.84 -13.86 -3.44
C ALA A 456 -12.96 -12.81 -3.44
N LEU A 457 -13.52 -12.52 -4.61
CA LEU A 457 -14.68 -11.64 -4.71
C LEU A 457 -15.86 -12.26 -3.94
N PRO A 458 -16.48 -11.51 -3.00
CA PRO A 458 -17.63 -12.01 -2.25
C PRO A 458 -18.86 -12.28 -3.12
N GLY A 459 -19.01 -11.51 -4.20
CA GLY A 459 -20.12 -11.62 -5.15
C GLY A 459 -19.70 -12.16 -6.50
N ALA A 460 -20.69 -12.29 -7.41
CA ALA A 460 -20.46 -12.87 -8.73
C ALA A 460 -19.57 -11.98 -9.61
N CYS A 461 -18.67 -12.63 -10.33
CA CYS A 461 -17.93 -12.08 -11.45
C CYS A 461 -18.05 -13.01 -12.66
N SER A 462 -18.68 -12.55 -13.71
CA SER A 462 -18.67 -13.21 -15.01
C SER A 462 -17.72 -12.49 -15.96
N GLY A 463 -16.90 -13.23 -16.69
CA GLY A 463 -16.03 -12.69 -17.73
C GLY A 463 -14.58 -12.40 -17.34
N GLY A 464 -14.25 -12.40 -16.03
CA GLY A 464 -12.90 -12.13 -15.53
C GLY A 464 -12.78 -10.78 -14.83
N CYS A 465 -12.34 -10.82 -13.56
CA CYS A 465 -12.22 -9.65 -12.66
C CYS A 465 -10.83 -9.59 -12.00
N GLY A 466 -9.82 -10.12 -12.68
CA GLY A 466 -8.45 -10.17 -12.17
C GLY A 466 -8.27 -11.15 -11.02
N ALA A 467 -7.27 -10.88 -10.18
CA ALA A 467 -6.89 -11.74 -9.06
C ALA A 467 -7.92 -11.80 -7.92
N GLY A 468 -8.88 -10.88 -7.90
CA GLY A 468 -9.89 -10.76 -6.85
C GLY A 468 -10.07 -9.34 -6.37
N LEU A 469 -10.64 -9.16 -5.17
CA LEU A 469 -10.80 -7.88 -4.50
C LEU A 469 -9.51 -7.53 -3.73
N ALA A 470 -8.97 -6.35 -3.97
CA ALA A 470 -7.76 -5.89 -3.28
C ALA A 470 -7.97 -5.81 -1.76
N ASP A 471 -6.92 -6.15 -1.01
CA ASP A 471 -6.89 -6.10 0.46
C ASP A 471 -5.65 -5.32 0.90
N ALA A 472 -5.84 -4.12 1.39
CA ALA A 472 -4.75 -3.22 1.74
C ALA A 472 -3.94 -3.73 2.94
N ALA A 473 -4.61 -4.22 3.98
CA ALA A 473 -3.95 -4.73 5.18
C ALA A 473 -3.03 -5.91 4.86
N LYS A 474 -3.55 -6.91 4.14
CA LYS A 474 -2.77 -8.08 3.73
C LYS A 474 -1.59 -7.70 2.85
N THR A 475 -1.80 -6.82 1.90
CA THR A 475 -0.78 -6.45 0.93
C THR A 475 0.36 -5.66 1.59
N VAL A 476 0.04 -4.68 2.44
CA VAL A 476 1.04 -3.92 3.20
C VAL A 476 1.81 -4.84 4.15
N ALA A 477 1.12 -5.68 4.90
CA ALA A 477 1.74 -6.64 5.81
C ALA A 477 2.71 -7.60 5.09
N ALA A 478 2.35 -8.08 3.89
CA ALA A 478 3.18 -8.98 3.10
C ALA A 478 4.50 -8.33 2.63
N VAL A 479 4.48 -7.05 2.23
CA VAL A 479 5.70 -6.38 1.73
C VAL A 479 6.63 -5.89 2.85
N THR A 480 6.09 -5.66 4.06
CA THR A 480 6.86 -5.22 5.23
C THR A 480 7.38 -6.38 6.07
N GLY A 481 6.91 -7.60 5.80
CA GLY A 481 7.28 -8.77 6.60
C GLY A 481 6.60 -8.81 7.97
N THR A 482 5.62 -7.93 8.22
CA THR A 482 4.80 -7.92 9.45
C THR A 482 3.61 -8.87 9.37
N GLY A 483 3.27 -9.32 8.15
CA GLY A 483 2.31 -10.39 7.91
C GLY A 483 3.03 -11.69 7.59
N SER A 484 2.53 -12.82 8.06
CA SER A 484 2.92 -14.10 7.49
C SER A 484 2.57 -14.05 6.00
N THR A 485 3.54 -14.30 5.10
CA THR A 485 3.29 -14.38 3.66
C THR A 485 2.29 -15.51 3.43
N PRO A 486 1.03 -15.25 3.04
CA PRO A 486 0.11 -16.33 2.72
C PRO A 486 0.65 -17.09 1.50
N GLY A 487 0.67 -18.42 1.56
CA GLY A 487 0.93 -19.25 0.40
C GLY A 487 2.36 -19.72 0.17
N ALA A 488 3.33 -19.49 1.09
CA ALA A 488 4.61 -20.19 0.97
C ALA A 488 4.39 -21.69 1.23
N THR A 489 4.56 -22.49 0.18
CA THR A 489 4.43 -23.94 0.26
C THR A 489 5.81 -24.59 0.37
N PHE A 490 5.97 -25.41 1.39
CA PHE A 490 7.14 -26.27 1.60
C PHE A 490 6.69 -27.72 1.43
N SER A 491 7.41 -28.52 0.68
CA SER A 491 7.00 -29.90 0.38
C SER A 491 8.12 -30.90 0.55
N ASN A 492 7.74 -32.13 0.88
CA ASN A 492 8.60 -33.30 0.82
C ASN A 492 7.93 -34.37 -0.05
N THR A 493 8.60 -34.73 -1.15
CA THR A 493 8.15 -35.74 -2.10
C THR A 493 8.92 -37.06 -1.96
N THR A 494 9.75 -37.19 -0.91
CA THR A 494 10.44 -38.44 -0.61
C THR A 494 9.44 -39.44 -0.05
N ALA A 495 9.21 -40.48 -0.79
CA ALA A 495 8.24 -41.48 -0.41
C ALA A 495 8.79 -42.44 0.66
N VAL A 496 7.99 -42.70 1.70
CA VAL A 496 8.33 -43.55 2.85
C VAL A 496 7.28 -44.65 3.02
N ALA A 497 7.68 -45.91 3.14
CA ALA A 497 6.76 -46.99 3.44
C ALA A 497 6.17 -46.84 4.87
N VAL A 498 4.87 -47.09 5.04
CA VAL A 498 4.19 -47.17 6.33
C VAL A 498 4.12 -48.65 6.70
N PRO A 499 4.79 -49.09 7.79
CA PRO A 499 4.76 -50.51 8.20
C PRO A 499 3.37 -50.92 8.69
N ASP A 500 2.90 -52.09 8.23
CA ASP A 500 1.66 -52.75 8.71
C ASP A 500 1.72 -52.98 10.22
N ASN A 501 0.77 -52.44 10.97
CA ASN A 501 0.67 -52.47 12.43
C ASN A 501 2.03 -52.21 13.13
N GLY A 502 2.78 -51.26 12.61
CA GLY A 502 4.17 -51.06 12.96
C GLY A 502 4.47 -49.75 13.68
N ALA A 503 5.75 -49.47 13.82
CA ALA A 503 6.22 -48.20 14.37
C ALA A 503 5.84 -47.03 13.45
N ALA A 504 5.48 -45.89 14.04
CA ALA A 504 5.23 -44.66 13.29
C ALA A 504 6.46 -44.25 12.49
N ILE A 505 6.24 -43.80 11.25
CA ILE A 505 7.26 -43.15 10.42
C ILE A 505 7.17 -41.63 10.57
N GLU A 506 8.29 -40.94 10.38
CA GLU A 506 8.33 -39.48 10.34
C GLU A 506 8.95 -39.00 9.02
N SER A 507 8.35 -38.00 8.41
CA SER A 507 8.86 -37.30 7.23
C SER A 507 9.00 -35.82 7.56
N ALA A 508 10.15 -35.22 7.30
CA ALA A 508 10.48 -33.85 7.73
C ALA A 508 10.44 -32.85 6.58
N ILE A 509 9.99 -31.63 6.88
CA ILE A 509 10.10 -30.44 6.04
C ILE A 509 10.82 -29.36 6.84
N ALA A 510 11.93 -28.85 6.30
CA ALA A 510 12.60 -27.67 6.85
C ALA A 510 11.95 -26.40 6.32
N VAL A 511 11.35 -25.63 7.20
CA VAL A 511 10.74 -24.33 6.91
C VAL A 511 11.73 -23.24 7.26
N THR A 512 12.03 -22.37 6.31
CA THR A 512 12.97 -21.25 6.48
C THR A 512 12.41 -19.98 5.81
N GLY A 513 12.92 -18.81 6.20
CA GLY A 513 12.54 -17.54 5.58
C GLY A 513 11.15 -17.04 5.97
N ARG A 514 10.54 -17.59 7.03
CA ARG A 514 9.29 -17.11 7.61
C ARG A 514 9.58 -16.20 8.79
N THR A 515 8.70 -15.25 9.07
CA THR A 515 8.78 -14.40 10.26
C THR A 515 7.62 -14.71 11.20
N GLY A 516 7.88 -14.76 12.50
CA GLY A 516 6.86 -14.98 13.52
C GLY A 516 6.32 -16.42 13.57
N ASN A 517 5.10 -16.56 14.05
CA ASN A 517 4.44 -17.84 14.25
C ASN A 517 3.74 -18.36 12.99
N ALA A 518 3.42 -19.64 12.98
CA ALA A 518 2.60 -20.26 11.96
C ALA A 518 1.16 -19.71 12.01
N PRO A 519 0.38 -19.79 10.90
CA PRO A 519 -0.97 -19.23 10.87
C PRO A 519 -1.97 -20.07 11.68
N ALA A 520 -3.07 -19.44 12.11
CA ALA A 520 -4.19 -20.14 12.74
C ALA A 520 -4.93 -21.13 11.81
N ALA A 521 -4.61 -21.11 10.52
CA ALA A 521 -5.16 -22.01 9.51
C ALA A 521 -4.05 -22.59 8.61
N LEU A 522 -2.98 -23.12 9.23
CA LEU A 522 -1.89 -23.79 8.52
C LEU A 522 -2.45 -24.97 7.72
N GLN A 523 -2.21 -24.99 6.41
CA GLN A 523 -2.68 -26.05 5.53
C GLN A 523 -1.65 -27.16 5.44
N VAL A 524 -2.08 -28.41 5.68
CA VAL A 524 -1.25 -29.63 5.63
C VAL A 524 -1.81 -30.54 4.55
N GLY A 525 -1.23 -30.48 3.35
CA GLY A 525 -1.57 -31.38 2.25
C GLY A 525 -0.85 -32.73 2.44
N VAL A 526 -1.59 -33.82 2.34
CA VAL A 526 -1.09 -35.20 2.55
C VAL A 526 -1.49 -36.09 1.38
N ASN A 527 -0.55 -36.90 0.90
CA ASN A 527 -0.77 -37.90 -0.14
C ASN A 527 -0.18 -39.23 0.35
N ILE A 528 -1.05 -40.13 0.81
CA ILE A 528 -0.70 -41.48 1.28
C ILE A 528 -1.53 -42.49 0.49
N THR A 529 -0.86 -43.47 -0.12
CA THR A 529 -1.49 -44.68 -0.65
C THR A 529 -1.60 -45.71 0.47
N HIS A 530 -2.78 -46.27 0.71
CA HIS A 530 -3.03 -47.26 1.73
C HIS A 530 -4.26 -48.10 1.34
N THR A 531 -4.28 -49.40 1.67
CA THR A 531 -5.39 -50.31 1.30
C THR A 531 -6.57 -50.24 2.27
N TYR A 532 -6.42 -49.60 3.43
CA TYR A 532 -7.49 -49.32 4.39
C TYR A 532 -7.16 -48.06 5.19
N ARG A 533 -7.58 -46.89 4.71
CA ARG A 533 -7.18 -45.61 5.33
C ARG A 533 -7.69 -45.42 6.77
N GLY A 534 -8.65 -46.24 7.20
CA GLY A 534 -9.17 -46.26 8.57
C GLY A 534 -8.10 -46.56 9.61
N ASP A 535 -7.09 -47.36 9.27
CA ASP A 535 -6.04 -47.78 10.18
C ASP A 535 -4.98 -46.73 10.45
N LEU A 536 -4.97 -45.68 9.64
CA LEU A 536 -3.97 -44.62 9.73
C LEU A 536 -4.26 -43.60 10.82
N VAL A 537 -3.25 -43.34 11.63
CA VAL A 537 -3.12 -42.21 12.55
C VAL A 537 -2.09 -41.23 11.98
N ILE A 538 -2.49 -39.96 11.82
CA ILE A 538 -1.63 -38.93 11.21
C ILE A 538 -1.56 -37.74 12.16
N ASP A 539 -0.30 -37.32 12.51
CA ASP A 539 -0.03 -36.15 13.31
C ASP A 539 0.93 -35.21 12.54
N LEU A 540 0.70 -33.92 12.67
CA LEU A 540 1.70 -32.90 12.39
C LEU A 540 2.48 -32.60 13.67
N ILE A 541 3.81 -32.62 13.60
CA ILE A 541 4.71 -32.29 14.71
C ILE A 541 5.38 -30.96 14.40
N ALA A 542 5.17 -29.98 15.28
CA ALA A 542 5.79 -28.65 15.19
C ALA A 542 7.29 -28.67 15.55
N PRO A 543 8.05 -27.63 15.25
CA PRO A 543 9.48 -27.56 15.55
C PRO A 543 9.87 -27.73 17.02
N ASP A 544 8.99 -27.37 17.95
CA ASP A 544 9.16 -27.55 19.40
C ASP A 544 8.77 -28.94 19.91
N GLY A 545 8.18 -29.80 19.02
CA GLY A 545 7.69 -31.13 19.34
C GLY A 545 6.20 -31.22 19.65
N THR A 546 5.46 -30.11 19.65
CA THR A 546 3.99 -30.10 19.82
C THR A 546 3.31 -30.89 18.71
N ALA A 547 2.40 -31.80 19.07
CA ALA A 547 1.70 -32.66 18.13
C ALA A 547 0.26 -32.21 17.89
N TYR A 548 -0.10 -32.08 16.62
CA TYR A 548 -1.45 -31.75 16.15
C TYR A 548 -2.06 -32.96 15.44
N ARG A 549 -3.11 -33.57 16.00
CA ARG A 549 -3.79 -34.70 15.39
C ARG A 549 -4.55 -34.26 14.14
N LEU A 550 -4.14 -34.76 12.96
CA LEU A 550 -4.81 -34.54 11.68
C LEU A 550 -5.89 -35.60 11.42
N LYS A 551 -5.58 -36.86 11.69
CA LYS A 551 -6.46 -37.99 11.50
C LYS A 551 -6.31 -39.01 12.63
N SER A 552 -7.42 -39.48 13.19
CA SER A 552 -7.46 -40.65 14.08
C SER A 552 -7.88 -41.89 13.29
N SER A 553 -7.52 -43.08 13.79
CA SER A 553 -8.01 -44.33 13.25
C SER A 553 -9.55 -44.43 13.34
N SER A 554 -10.15 -45.15 12.41
CA SER A 554 -11.60 -45.31 12.28
C SER A 554 -11.95 -46.58 11.53
N SER A 555 -13.24 -46.92 11.41
CA SER A 555 -13.74 -48.03 10.60
C SER A 555 -13.92 -47.65 9.10
N ASP A 556 -13.27 -46.62 8.60
CA ASP A 556 -13.37 -46.22 7.20
C ASP A 556 -12.51 -47.12 6.30
N SER A 557 -13.19 -48.02 5.58
CA SER A 557 -12.57 -49.02 4.72
C SER A 557 -12.15 -48.53 3.35
N ALA A 558 -12.27 -47.23 3.07
CA ALA A 558 -11.80 -46.70 1.79
C ALA A 558 -10.26 -46.68 1.73
N ASP A 559 -9.74 -46.71 0.52
CA ASP A 559 -8.32 -46.61 0.24
C ASP A 559 -7.85 -45.15 0.32
N ASP A 560 -6.56 -44.96 0.42
CA ASP A 560 -5.79 -43.73 0.27
C ASP A 560 -6.21 -42.51 1.12
N VAL A 561 -5.27 -41.68 1.47
CA VAL A 561 -5.49 -40.37 2.08
C VAL A 561 -4.87 -39.31 1.18
N VAL A 562 -5.68 -38.69 0.32
CA VAL A 562 -5.29 -37.55 -0.51
C VAL A 562 -6.16 -36.36 -0.14
N THR A 563 -5.68 -35.53 0.79
CA THR A 563 -6.48 -34.44 1.35
C THR A 563 -5.61 -33.32 1.92
N THR A 564 -6.25 -32.20 2.26
CA THR A 564 -5.61 -31.09 2.97
C THR A 564 -6.33 -30.86 4.31
N TYR A 565 -5.58 -30.90 5.39
CA TYR A 565 -6.04 -30.57 6.74
C TYR A 565 -5.72 -29.11 7.06
N SER A 566 -6.57 -28.46 7.86
CA SER A 566 -6.32 -27.13 8.39
C SER A 566 -6.06 -27.21 9.90
N VAL A 567 -4.97 -26.63 10.36
CA VAL A 567 -4.52 -26.70 11.76
C VAL A 567 -4.30 -25.30 12.32
N ASN A 568 -4.79 -25.05 13.53
CA ASN A 568 -4.42 -23.85 14.25
C ASN A 568 -3.05 -24.06 14.92
N ALA A 569 -2.00 -23.56 14.26
CA ALA A 569 -0.63 -23.63 14.74
C ALA A 569 -0.09 -22.23 15.13
N SER A 570 -0.95 -21.30 15.50
CA SER A 570 -0.58 -19.90 15.80
C SER A 570 0.28 -19.73 17.06
N SER A 571 0.38 -20.75 17.89
CA SER A 571 1.32 -20.81 19.03
C SER A 571 2.75 -21.17 18.62
N GLU A 572 2.94 -21.78 17.43
CA GLU A 572 4.19 -22.37 17.00
C GLU A 572 5.03 -21.39 16.18
N VAL A 573 6.34 -21.43 16.35
CA VAL A 573 7.27 -20.69 15.48
C VAL A 573 7.22 -21.28 14.08
N ALA A 574 7.05 -20.40 13.06
CA ALA A 574 6.90 -20.85 11.68
C ALA A 574 8.17 -21.54 11.14
N ASN A 575 9.36 -20.96 11.41
CA ASN A 575 10.64 -21.54 11.00
C ASN A 575 11.03 -22.73 11.87
N GLY A 576 11.67 -23.72 11.25
CA GLY A 576 12.15 -24.90 11.92
C GLY A 576 11.81 -26.18 11.16
N THR A 577 12.05 -27.31 11.78
CA THR A 577 11.77 -28.62 11.19
C THR A 577 10.41 -29.12 11.64
N TRP A 578 9.45 -29.06 10.74
CA TRP A 578 8.15 -29.67 10.89
C TRP A 578 8.19 -31.12 10.42
N LYS A 579 7.42 -32.02 11.05
CA LYS A 579 7.37 -33.42 10.65
C LYS A 579 5.92 -33.89 10.50
N LEU A 580 5.68 -34.72 9.49
CA LEU A 580 4.46 -35.52 9.42
C LEU A 580 4.77 -36.89 10.01
N ARG A 581 4.05 -37.28 11.05
CA ARG A 581 4.12 -38.60 11.65
C ARG A 581 2.91 -39.41 11.22
N VAL A 582 3.17 -40.60 10.64
CA VAL A 582 2.13 -41.50 10.16
C VAL A 582 2.35 -42.86 10.79
N GLN A 583 1.27 -43.47 11.29
CA GLN A 583 1.28 -44.82 11.85
C GLN A 583 0.07 -45.57 11.34
N ASP A 584 0.29 -46.81 10.93
CA ASP A 584 -0.74 -47.84 10.78
C ASP A 584 -0.88 -48.59 12.11
N VAL A 585 -2.10 -48.63 12.64
CA VAL A 585 -2.40 -49.20 13.98
C VAL A 585 -3.19 -50.50 13.92
N ALA A 586 -3.41 -51.09 12.74
CA ALA A 586 -4.08 -52.35 12.55
C ALA A 586 -3.29 -53.25 11.58
N ALA A 587 -3.57 -54.56 11.60
CA ALA A 587 -2.82 -55.51 10.78
C ALA A 587 -3.56 -55.86 9.49
N GLN A 588 -2.83 -56.29 8.47
CA GLN A 588 -3.25 -56.83 7.16
C GLN A 588 -3.24 -55.80 6.00
N ASP A 589 -3.01 -54.53 6.28
CA ASP A 589 -3.02 -53.48 5.27
C ASP A 589 -1.62 -52.86 5.14
N THR A 590 -1.31 -52.29 3.99
CA THR A 590 -0.01 -51.72 3.73
C THR A 590 -0.13 -50.35 3.06
N GLY A 591 0.80 -49.46 3.36
CA GLY A 591 0.75 -48.11 2.82
C GLY A 591 2.10 -47.44 2.57
N ARG A 592 2.03 -46.29 1.97
CA ARG A 592 3.19 -45.44 1.65
C ARG A 592 2.79 -43.98 1.70
N LEU A 593 3.52 -43.19 2.46
CA LEU A 593 3.50 -41.74 2.32
C LEU A 593 4.22 -41.39 1.01
N ASN A 594 3.52 -40.84 0.03
CA ASN A 594 4.07 -40.43 -1.27
C ASN A 594 4.66 -39.03 -1.22
N SER A 595 3.92 -38.11 -0.60
CA SER A 595 4.35 -36.71 -0.43
C SER A 595 3.49 -36.02 0.62
N TRP A 596 3.99 -34.92 1.14
CA TRP A 596 3.20 -34.00 1.95
C TRP A 596 3.73 -32.59 1.84
N GLN A 597 2.92 -31.61 2.20
CA GLN A 597 3.26 -30.18 2.09
C GLN A 597 2.63 -29.36 3.20
N LEU A 598 3.30 -28.24 3.52
CA LEU A 598 2.81 -27.19 4.40
C LEU A 598 2.61 -25.92 3.57
N THR A 599 1.43 -25.30 3.70
CA THR A 599 1.17 -23.98 3.12
C THR A 599 0.80 -23.02 4.24
N PHE A 600 1.67 -22.00 4.42
CA PHE A 600 1.61 -21.04 5.51
C PHE A 600 0.73 -19.84 5.18
#